data_47159e0fca32adc0a0732218f3bb1e0f
#
_entry.id   47159e0fca32adc0a0732218f3bb1e0f
#
_cell.length_a   1.000
_cell.length_b   1.000
_cell.length_c   1.000
_cell.angle_alpha   90.00
_cell.angle_beta   90.00
_cell.angle_gamma   90.00
#
_symmetry.space_group_name_H-M   'P 1'
#
loop_
_entity.id
_entity.type
_entity.pdbx_description
1 polymer ?
#
loop_
_entity_poly.entity_id
_entity_poly.type
_entity_poly.pdbx_seq_one_letter_code
_entity_poly.pdbx_strand_id
1 'polypeptide(L)'
;MNFRVIDSTVVPQAMKDLGSLTQILRSASEDFLIQPLRVVSQSPIYTREVILCDGALPLVWAKSTLFSKHEKTVAAYCGLEGQSLGEQLLFSYQSVKRSPYQFIECSLPTIGHSEQCDLMQSQGRISRFTWQEHDSTLVLVEVFYHQALKMINTTQSLED
;
A
#
# COMPACT_ATOMS: atom_id res chain seq x y z
N MET A 1 12.01 3.71 -9.15
CA MET A 1 11.19 2.56 -9.57
C MET A 1 10.49 2.90 -10.88
N ASN A 2 10.68 2.09 -11.87
CA ASN A 2 10.02 2.25 -13.16
C ASN A 2 8.74 1.41 -13.16
N PHE A 3 7.62 2.03 -13.47
CA PHE A 3 6.35 1.34 -13.61
C PHE A 3 5.66 1.73 -14.94
N ARG A 4 4.80 0.86 -15.40
CA ARG A 4 3.98 1.05 -16.61
C ARG A 4 2.50 1.00 -16.20
N VAL A 5 1.73 1.96 -16.70
CA VAL A 5 0.27 1.95 -16.52
C VAL A 5 -0.32 0.84 -17.39
N ILE A 6 -1.22 0.06 -16.81
CA ILE A 6 -1.91 -1.05 -17.49
C ILE A 6 -3.42 -0.88 -17.41
N ASP A 7 -4.13 -1.57 -18.29
CA ASP A 7 -5.59 -1.58 -18.33
C ASP A 7 -6.16 -2.39 -17.16
N SER A 8 -7.27 -1.94 -16.60
CA SER A 8 -7.94 -2.62 -15.50
C SER A 8 -8.43 -4.04 -15.86
N THR A 9 -8.65 -4.34 -17.14
CA THR A 9 -9.11 -5.65 -17.60
C THR A 9 -8.07 -6.77 -17.39
N VAL A 10 -6.79 -6.42 -17.35
CA VAL A 10 -5.70 -7.40 -17.13
C VAL A 10 -5.32 -7.56 -15.67
N VAL A 11 -6.01 -6.88 -14.76
CA VAL A 11 -5.75 -6.88 -13.33
C VAL A 11 -6.71 -7.85 -12.62
N PRO A 12 -6.23 -8.69 -11.69
CA PRO A 12 -7.11 -9.54 -10.89
C PRO A 12 -8.19 -8.76 -10.15
N GLN A 13 -9.39 -9.32 -10.08
CA GLN A 13 -10.51 -8.71 -9.36
C GLN A 13 -10.17 -8.38 -7.90
N ALA A 14 -9.36 -9.22 -7.26
CA ALA A 14 -8.88 -9.01 -5.91
C ALA A 14 -8.18 -7.68 -5.66
N MET A 15 -7.64 -7.04 -6.70
CA MET A 15 -6.99 -5.72 -6.60
C MET A 15 -7.95 -4.54 -6.83
N LYS A 16 -9.15 -4.79 -7.35
CA LYS A 16 -10.06 -3.71 -7.81
C LYS A 16 -10.97 -3.19 -6.71
N ASP A 17 -11.54 -4.08 -5.90
CA ASP A 17 -12.64 -3.79 -4.98
C ASP A 17 -12.28 -4.14 -3.53
N LEU A 18 -11.07 -3.84 -3.12
CA LEU A 18 -10.65 -4.07 -1.75
C LEU A 18 -11.15 -2.93 -0.85
N GLY A 19 -11.83 -3.28 0.23
CA GLY A 19 -12.11 -2.38 1.34
C GLY A 19 -10.81 -2.03 2.06
N SER A 20 -10.62 -2.51 3.29
CA SER A 20 -9.33 -2.35 3.98
C SER A 20 -8.38 -3.50 3.62
N LEU A 21 -7.37 -3.21 2.81
CA LEU A 21 -6.33 -4.20 2.47
C LEU A 21 -5.63 -4.75 3.72
N THR A 22 -5.32 -3.90 4.68
CA THR A 22 -4.70 -4.31 5.94
C THR A 22 -5.55 -5.32 6.71
N GLN A 23 -6.86 -5.09 6.81
CA GLN A 23 -7.76 -6.02 7.48
C GLN A 23 -7.84 -7.37 6.77
N ILE A 24 -7.91 -7.35 5.45
CA ILE A 24 -7.96 -8.58 4.63
C ILE A 24 -6.67 -9.39 4.82
N LEU A 25 -5.53 -8.76 4.71
CA LEU A 25 -4.23 -9.43 4.88
C LEU A 25 -4.02 -9.91 6.32
N ARG A 26 -4.41 -9.11 7.30
CA ARG A 26 -4.31 -9.49 8.72
C ARG A 26 -5.15 -10.73 9.02
N SER A 27 -6.36 -10.80 8.48
CA SER A 27 -7.26 -11.95 8.66
C SER A 27 -6.74 -13.22 7.97
N ALA A 28 -6.03 -13.09 6.87
CA ALA A 28 -5.48 -14.19 6.09
C ALA A 28 -4.08 -14.64 6.55
N SER A 29 -3.42 -13.88 7.42
CA SER A 29 -2.05 -14.11 7.86
C SER A 29 -2.01 -14.72 9.26
N GLU A 30 -0.99 -15.53 9.52
CA GLU A 30 -0.71 -16.05 10.87
C GLU A 30 0.08 -15.04 11.72
N ASP A 31 0.99 -14.31 11.09
CA ASP A 31 1.88 -13.35 11.74
C ASP A 31 1.99 -12.06 10.90
N PHE A 32 0.87 -11.34 10.79
CA PHE A 32 0.81 -10.10 10.04
C PHE A 32 1.60 -9.00 10.72
N LEU A 33 2.47 -8.33 9.95
CA LEU A 33 3.21 -7.16 10.40
C LEU A 33 3.45 -6.17 9.26
N ILE A 34 3.62 -4.92 9.64
CA ILE A 34 4.03 -3.84 8.73
C ILE A 34 5.46 -3.47 9.09
N GLN A 35 6.37 -3.69 8.16
CA GLN A 35 7.78 -3.39 8.34
C GLN A 35 8.13 -2.07 7.66
N PRO A 36 8.45 -1.00 8.41
CA PRO A 36 8.96 0.22 7.83
C PRO A 36 10.33 -0.02 7.18
N LEU A 37 10.49 0.49 5.95
CA LEU A 37 11.76 0.42 5.23
C LEU A 37 12.47 1.76 5.24
N ARG A 38 11.73 2.84 4.98
CA ARG A 38 12.28 4.17 4.86
C ARG A 38 11.21 5.22 5.16
N VAL A 39 11.61 6.26 5.89
CA VAL A 39 10.80 7.47 6.10
C VAL A 39 11.68 8.66 5.79
N VAL A 40 11.19 9.55 4.94
CA VAL A 40 11.88 10.81 4.61
C VAL A 40 10.95 11.96 4.91
N SER A 41 11.41 12.88 5.74
CA SER A 41 10.67 14.08 6.14
C SER A 41 11.38 15.31 5.59
N GLN A 42 10.79 15.93 4.59
CA GLN A 42 11.28 17.18 4.00
C GLN A 42 10.08 18.06 3.70
N SER A 43 9.68 18.86 4.70
CA SER A 43 8.51 19.74 4.59
C SER A 43 8.52 20.53 3.28
N PRO A 44 7.41 20.57 2.53
CA PRO A 44 6.07 20.04 2.83
C PRO A 44 5.82 18.62 2.29
N ILE A 45 6.86 17.87 1.92
CA ILE A 45 6.76 16.54 1.32
C ILE A 45 7.32 15.50 2.28
N TYR A 46 6.54 14.45 2.51
CA TYR A 46 6.88 13.35 3.41
C TYR A 46 6.66 12.02 2.68
N THR A 47 7.63 11.12 2.73
CA THR A 47 7.52 9.80 2.10
C THR A 47 7.73 8.70 3.12
N ARG A 48 7.02 7.59 2.92
CA ARG A 48 7.12 6.40 3.73
C ARG A 48 7.04 5.16 2.86
N GLU A 49 8.03 4.29 2.97
CA GLU A 49 8.03 2.98 2.33
C GLU A 49 7.90 1.90 3.39
N VAL A 50 7.04 0.92 3.13
CA VAL A 50 6.82 -0.22 4.01
C VAL A 50 6.67 -1.50 3.21
N ILE A 51 6.87 -2.63 3.87
CA ILE A 51 6.41 -3.93 3.38
C ILE A 51 5.39 -4.49 4.37
N LEU A 52 4.24 -4.92 3.87
CA LEU A 52 3.27 -5.70 4.60
C LEU A 52 3.67 -7.16 4.46
N CYS A 53 3.79 -7.86 5.57
CA CYS A 53 4.33 -9.22 5.62
C CYS A 53 3.43 -10.17 6.41
N ASP A 54 3.56 -11.46 6.12
CA ASP A 54 3.19 -12.56 7.01
C ASP A 54 4.49 -13.20 7.50
N GLY A 55 4.91 -12.85 8.71
CA GLY A 55 6.23 -13.21 9.20
C GLY A 55 7.33 -12.67 8.28
N ALA A 56 8.15 -13.56 7.74
CA ALA A 56 9.20 -13.23 6.78
C ALA A 56 8.72 -13.16 5.31
N LEU A 57 7.46 -13.52 5.05
CA LEU A 57 6.90 -13.55 3.71
C LEU A 57 6.38 -12.17 3.31
N PRO A 58 6.97 -11.51 2.28
CA PRO A 58 6.46 -10.22 1.81
C PRO A 58 5.15 -10.39 1.04
N LEU A 59 4.19 -9.54 1.32
CA LEU A 59 2.87 -9.55 0.70
C LEU A 59 2.63 -8.35 -0.20
N VAL A 60 2.89 -7.14 0.31
CA VAL A 60 2.68 -5.90 -0.42
C VAL A 60 3.81 -4.92 -0.10
N TRP A 61 4.42 -4.38 -1.13
CA TRP A 61 5.27 -3.20 -0.99
C TRP A 61 4.41 -1.96 -1.18
N ALA A 62 4.54 -1.00 -0.29
CA ALA A 62 3.78 0.24 -0.36
C ALA A 62 4.66 1.46 -0.16
N LYS A 63 4.43 2.48 -0.98
CA LYS A 63 5.03 3.79 -0.84
C LYS A 63 3.94 4.85 -0.82
N SER A 64 3.93 5.63 0.24
CA SER A 64 3.07 6.80 0.33
C SER A 64 3.90 8.08 0.26
N THR A 65 3.34 9.11 -0.38
CA THR A 65 3.91 10.44 -0.43
C THR A 65 2.84 11.43 0.00
N LEU A 66 3.06 12.06 1.15
CA LEU A 66 2.17 13.08 1.69
C LEU A 66 2.71 14.46 1.34
N PHE A 67 1.86 15.28 0.74
CA PHE A 67 2.08 16.72 0.60
C PHE A 67 1.13 17.45 1.55
N SER A 68 1.66 18.08 2.59
CA SER A 68 0.84 18.73 3.61
C SER A 68 1.62 19.78 4.39
N LYS A 69 0.93 20.85 4.77
CA LYS A 69 1.38 21.82 5.77
C LYS A 69 0.52 21.77 7.04
N HIS A 70 -0.45 20.89 7.10
CA HIS A 70 -1.33 20.72 8.25
C HIS A 70 -0.62 19.92 9.34
N GLU A 71 -0.27 20.58 10.43
CA GLU A 71 0.60 20.01 11.48
C GLU A 71 0.09 18.71 12.08
N LYS A 72 -1.21 18.59 12.34
CA LYS A 72 -1.81 17.38 12.91
C LYS A 72 -1.71 16.20 11.97
N THR A 73 -1.96 16.42 10.67
CA THR A 73 -1.85 15.37 9.64
C THR A 73 -0.40 14.92 9.47
N VAL A 74 0.53 15.85 9.43
CA VAL A 74 1.97 15.56 9.34
C VAL A 74 2.43 14.78 10.56
N ALA A 75 2.05 15.19 11.78
CA ALA A 75 2.42 14.50 13.01
C ALA A 75 1.87 13.07 13.05
N ALA A 76 0.61 12.88 12.67
CA ALA A 76 0.00 11.56 12.59
C ALA A 76 0.70 10.65 11.57
N TYR A 77 1.04 11.18 10.40
CA TYR A 77 1.75 10.46 9.37
C TYR A 77 3.17 10.06 9.79
N CYS A 78 3.93 10.99 10.32
CA CYS A 78 5.30 10.74 10.77
C CYS A 78 5.37 9.81 11.99
N GLY A 79 4.32 9.74 12.79
CA GLY A 79 4.21 8.89 13.97
C GLY A 79 3.69 7.47 13.71
N LEU A 80 3.43 7.07 12.46
CA LEU A 80 2.83 5.77 12.15
C LEU A 80 3.71 4.58 12.54
N GLU A 81 5.02 4.67 12.36
CA GLU A 81 5.95 3.56 12.59
C GLU A 81 5.48 2.27 11.88
N GLY A 82 5.18 1.20 12.62
CA GLY A 82 4.64 -0.07 12.10
C GLY A 82 3.11 -0.13 12.05
N GLN A 83 2.41 1.00 12.14
CA GLN A 83 0.95 1.04 12.09
C GLN A 83 0.44 1.22 10.65
N SER A 84 -0.81 0.81 10.42
CA SER A 84 -1.46 0.95 9.12
C SER A 84 -1.79 2.41 8.80
N LEU A 85 -1.31 2.88 7.66
CA LEU A 85 -1.66 4.20 7.13
C LEU A 85 -3.17 4.33 6.91
N GLY A 86 -3.79 3.30 6.33
CA GLY A 86 -5.22 3.29 6.05
C GLY A 86 -6.05 3.41 7.32
N GLU A 87 -5.79 2.53 8.30
CA GLU A 87 -6.55 2.49 9.55
C GLU A 87 -6.37 3.75 10.40
N GLN A 88 -5.16 4.31 10.44
CA GLN A 88 -4.83 5.43 11.31
C GLN A 88 -5.12 6.80 10.68
N LEU A 89 -5.04 6.93 9.37
CA LEU A 89 -5.08 8.24 8.73
C LEU A 89 -6.17 8.38 7.66
N LEU A 90 -6.43 7.35 6.87
CA LEU A 90 -7.27 7.47 5.67
C LEU A 90 -8.72 7.07 5.91
N PHE A 91 -8.97 6.00 6.65
CA PHE A 91 -10.32 5.45 6.84
C PHE A 91 -11.01 5.94 8.12
N SER A 92 -10.28 6.57 9.02
CA SER A 92 -10.83 7.12 10.26
C SER A 92 -11.48 8.49 10.08
N TYR A 93 -11.26 9.15 8.95
CA TYR A 93 -11.73 10.50 8.68
C TYR A 93 -12.73 10.52 7.51
N GLN A 94 -13.96 10.95 7.75
CA GLN A 94 -14.99 11.06 6.72
C GLN A 94 -14.69 12.12 5.66
N SER A 95 -13.79 13.07 5.96
CA SER A 95 -13.40 14.15 5.07
C SER A 95 -12.34 13.78 4.03
N VAL A 96 -11.86 12.55 4.03
CA VAL A 96 -10.84 12.09 3.08
C VAL A 96 -11.52 11.42 1.89
N LYS A 97 -11.22 11.89 0.69
CA LYS A 97 -11.70 11.30 -0.57
C LYS A 97 -10.59 10.58 -1.28
N ARG A 98 -10.90 9.40 -1.80
CA ARG A 98 -9.98 8.60 -2.62
C ARG A 98 -10.37 8.70 -4.10
N SER A 99 -9.37 8.88 -4.96
CA SER A 99 -9.54 8.76 -6.41
C SER A 99 -9.82 7.31 -6.82
N PRO A 100 -10.36 7.06 -8.04
CA PRO A 100 -10.29 5.73 -8.64
C PRO A 100 -8.85 5.21 -8.72
N TYR A 101 -8.68 3.89 -8.69
CA TYR A 101 -7.38 3.28 -8.85
C TYR A 101 -6.85 3.42 -10.27
N GLN A 102 -5.56 3.73 -10.38
CA GLN A 102 -4.77 3.53 -11.59
C GLN A 102 -3.94 2.27 -11.39
N PHE A 103 -4.00 1.33 -12.34
CA PHE A 103 -3.27 0.08 -12.23
C PHE A 103 -1.92 0.16 -12.93
N ILE A 104 -0.94 -0.50 -12.35
CA ILE A 104 0.45 -0.46 -12.81
C ILE A 104 1.06 -1.85 -12.83
N GLU A 105 2.12 -1.97 -13.60
CA GLU A 105 3.01 -3.10 -13.64
C GLU A 105 4.43 -2.60 -13.40
N CYS A 106 5.17 -3.26 -12.53
CA CYS A 106 6.55 -2.90 -12.21
C CYS A 106 7.35 -4.12 -11.77
N SER A 107 8.67 -3.95 -11.73
CA SER A 107 9.58 -4.98 -11.24
C SER A 107 9.92 -4.73 -9.78
N LEU A 108 9.68 -5.73 -8.94
CA LEU A 108 10.07 -5.73 -7.54
C LEU A 108 11.27 -6.65 -7.30
N PRO A 109 12.15 -6.30 -6.33
CA PRO A 109 13.19 -7.22 -5.92
C PRO A 109 12.59 -8.49 -5.32
N THR A 110 13.15 -9.64 -5.68
CA THR A 110 12.81 -10.92 -5.06
C THR A 110 13.44 -10.96 -3.67
N ILE A 111 12.62 -11.02 -2.63
CA ILE A 111 13.10 -11.07 -1.25
C ILE A 111 13.22 -12.55 -0.84
N GLY A 112 14.40 -12.99 -0.45
CA GLY A 112 14.59 -14.24 0.28
C GLY A 112 15.60 -15.25 -0.23
N HIS A 113 16.16 -15.16 -1.42
CA HIS A 113 17.19 -16.11 -1.86
C HIS A 113 18.22 -15.48 -2.80
N SER A 114 19.49 -15.57 -2.34
CA SER A 114 20.75 -15.36 -3.07
C SER A 114 21.07 -13.96 -3.62
N GLU A 115 22.34 -13.73 -3.71
CA GLU A 115 23.04 -12.50 -4.11
C GLU A 115 22.77 -12.01 -5.56
N GLN A 116 21.86 -12.65 -6.28
CA GLN A 116 21.35 -12.17 -7.55
C GLN A 116 19.97 -11.56 -7.33
N CYS A 117 19.87 -10.26 -7.56
CA CYS A 117 18.59 -9.54 -7.59
C CYS A 117 17.78 -9.99 -8.81
N ASP A 118 17.11 -11.11 -8.70
CA ASP A 118 16.06 -11.46 -9.65
C ASP A 118 14.89 -10.51 -9.45
N LEU A 119 14.63 -9.69 -10.45
CA LEU A 119 13.47 -8.80 -10.45
C LEU A 119 12.24 -9.58 -10.89
N MET A 120 11.22 -9.58 -10.05
CA MET A 120 9.95 -10.21 -10.39
C MET A 120 8.96 -9.16 -10.89
N GLN A 121 8.34 -9.45 -12.04
CA GLN A 121 7.30 -8.62 -12.59
C GLN A 121 6.04 -8.72 -11.71
N SER A 122 5.54 -7.58 -11.23
CA SER A 122 4.40 -7.51 -10.33
C SER A 122 3.42 -6.44 -10.77
N GLN A 123 2.18 -6.60 -10.34
CA GLN A 123 1.12 -5.64 -10.57
C GLN A 123 0.82 -4.86 -9.30
N GLY A 124 0.41 -3.64 -9.47
CA GLY A 124 0.07 -2.76 -8.37
C GLY A 124 -1.03 -1.78 -8.73
N ARG A 125 -1.29 -0.89 -7.80
CA ARG A 125 -2.28 0.16 -7.97
C ARG A 125 -1.80 1.46 -7.34
N ILE A 126 -2.26 2.57 -7.89
CA ILE A 126 -2.03 3.91 -7.36
C ILE A 126 -3.37 4.51 -7.01
N SER A 127 -3.47 5.14 -5.86
CA SER A 127 -4.61 5.95 -5.45
C SER A 127 -4.14 7.28 -4.88
N ARG A 128 -5.02 8.27 -4.98
CA ARG A 128 -4.79 9.61 -4.45
C ARG A 128 -5.86 9.90 -3.41
N PHE A 129 -5.44 10.41 -2.28
CA PHE A 129 -6.32 10.83 -1.19
C PHE A 129 -6.22 12.34 -1.02
N THR A 130 -7.35 13.00 -0.88
CA THR A 130 -7.44 14.44 -0.66
C THR A 130 -8.31 14.72 0.55
N TRP A 131 -7.87 15.65 1.39
CA TRP A 131 -8.64 16.14 2.53
C TRP A 131 -9.49 17.33 2.10
N GLN A 132 -10.74 17.38 2.54
CA GLN A 132 -11.64 18.49 2.24
C GLN A 132 -11.42 19.70 3.16
N GLU A 133 -10.95 19.45 4.37
CA GLU A 133 -10.83 20.48 5.41
C GLU A 133 -9.53 21.29 5.32
N HIS A 134 -8.53 20.76 4.66
CA HIS A 134 -7.23 21.40 4.46
C HIS A 134 -6.55 20.92 3.19
N ASP A 135 -5.56 21.70 2.78
CA ASP A 135 -4.85 21.47 1.52
C ASP A 135 -3.76 20.38 1.67
N SER A 136 -4.21 19.15 1.82
CA SER A 136 -3.34 17.97 1.90
C SER A 136 -3.69 16.95 0.83
N THR A 137 -2.66 16.33 0.27
CA THR A 137 -2.78 15.25 -0.72
C THR A 137 -1.81 14.13 -0.39
N LEU A 138 -2.27 12.90 -0.50
CA LEU A 138 -1.43 11.72 -0.35
C LEU A 138 -1.58 10.84 -1.58
N VAL A 139 -0.45 10.42 -2.14
CA VAL A 139 -0.39 9.42 -3.20
C VAL A 139 0.10 8.12 -2.60
N LEU A 140 -0.65 7.05 -2.81
CA LEU A 140 -0.32 5.71 -2.33
C LEU A 140 -0.10 4.77 -3.50
N VAL A 141 1.07 4.19 -3.56
CA VAL A 141 1.45 3.13 -4.50
C VAL A 141 1.53 1.83 -3.73
N GLU A 142 0.79 0.82 -4.19
CA GLU A 142 0.79 -0.51 -3.60
C GLU A 142 1.13 -1.53 -4.68
N VAL A 143 2.16 -2.34 -4.46
CA VAL A 143 2.58 -3.39 -5.41
C VAL A 143 2.46 -4.73 -4.73
N PHE A 144 1.72 -5.64 -5.34
CA PHE A 144 1.33 -6.92 -4.77
C PHE A 144 2.30 -8.00 -5.18
N TYR A 145 2.90 -8.68 -4.20
CA TYR A 145 3.58 -9.93 -4.44
C TYR A 145 2.56 -11.02 -4.77
N HIS A 146 2.98 -12.00 -5.53
CA HIS A 146 2.09 -13.07 -6.02
C HIS A 146 1.37 -13.81 -4.88
N GLN A 147 2.05 -14.06 -3.78
CA GLN A 147 1.49 -14.71 -2.60
C GLN A 147 0.35 -13.92 -1.95
N ALA A 148 0.39 -12.58 -2.00
CA ALA A 148 -0.70 -11.75 -1.49
C ALA A 148 -1.98 -11.93 -2.32
N LEU A 149 -1.85 -11.98 -3.64
CA LEU A 149 -2.99 -12.19 -4.53
C LEU A 149 -3.63 -13.57 -4.30
N LYS A 150 -2.84 -14.60 -4.06
CA LYS A 150 -3.34 -15.92 -3.70
C LYS A 150 -4.12 -15.92 -2.40
N MET A 151 -3.60 -15.27 -1.37
CA MET A 151 -4.26 -15.16 -0.06
C MET A 151 -5.61 -14.44 -0.16
N ILE A 152 -5.66 -13.32 -0.86
CA ILE A 152 -6.87 -12.51 -1.05
C ILE A 152 -7.93 -13.31 -1.81
N ASN A 153 -7.56 -13.97 -2.90
CA ASN A 153 -8.48 -14.79 -3.69
C ASN A 153 -9.08 -15.94 -2.87
N THR A 154 -8.27 -16.61 -2.03
CA THR A 154 -8.74 -17.69 -1.17
C THR A 154 -9.74 -17.18 -0.13
N THR A 155 -9.50 -16.03 0.47
CA THR A 155 -10.40 -15.43 1.46
C THR A 155 -11.74 -15.04 0.85
N GLN A 156 -11.74 -14.46 -0.35
CA GLN A 156 -12.99 -14.10 -1.05
C GLN A 156 -13.84 -15.32 -1.45
N SER A 157 -13.19 -16.44 -1.77
CA SER A 157 -13.91 -17.69 -2.12
C SER A 157 -14.59 -18.36 -0.95
N LEU A 158 -14.26 -18.00 0.29
CA LEU A 158 -14.89 -18.54 1.50
C LEU A 158 -16.11 -17.73 1.95
N GLU A 159 -16.31 -16.54 1.40
CA GLU A 159 -17.45 -15.66 1.71
C GLU A 159 -18.61 -15.79 0.71
N ASP A 160 -18.41 -16.51 -0.39
CA ASP A 160 -19.43 -16.87 -1.39
C ASP A 160 -20.02 -18.27 -1.07
#